data_065465beff5470dbb66e7484772ad474
#
_entry.id   065465beff5470dbb66e7484772ad474
#
_cell.length_a   1.000
_cell.length_b   1.000
_cell.length_c   1.000
_cell.angle_alpha   90.00
_cell.angle_beta   90.00
_cell.angle_gamma   90.00
#
_symmetry.space_group_name_H-M   'P 1'
#
loop_
_entity.id
_entity.type
_entity.pdbx_description
1 polymer ?
#
loop_
_entity_poly.entity_id
_entity_poly.type
_entity_poly.pdbx_seq_one_letter_code
_entity_poly.pdbx_strand_id
1 'polypeptide(L)'
;VEQEDWPQLFRLEDVTAAGKPEAASMLTQRLMQAGRAQGLYFALPSMATSNQMYRRVGEVYQRLYREGSNPSLVLSHGARQLVKEFKESVLQSEDQPGDRSYQPDESSASAQCNAWLADNRKKALLAEVGVGTLDQALLAVLPARHQSLRLIGLSGKVLLVDEVHAYDDYMMSLLQKLLMAHASQGGSVILL
;
A
#
# COMPACT_ATOMS: atom_id res chain seq x y z
N VAL A 1 -20.33 15.23 6.45
CA VAL A 1 -19.64 14.37 7.43
C VAL A 1 -18.74 15.29 8.22
N GLU A 2 -19.06 15.51 9.50
CA GLU A 2 -18.21 16.25 10.43
C GLU A 2 -16.84 15.59 10.47
N GLN A 3 -15.81 16.41 10.30
CA GLN A 3 -14.42 15.97 10.32
C GLN A 3 -14.00 15.70 11.77
N GLU A 4 -14.22 14.47 12.23
CA GLU A 4 -13.61 14.03 13.48
C GLU A 4 -12.11 13.86 13.29
N ASP A 5 -11.30 14.39 14.19
CA ASP A 5 -9.82 14.36 14.15
C ASP A 5 -9.21 13.00 14.49
N TRP A 6 -10.03 11.95 14.65
CA TRP A 6 -9.62 10.61 15.07
C TRP A 6 -9.46 9.65 13.88
N PRO A 7 -8.63 8.60 14.03
CA PRO A 7 -8.58 7.50 13.07
C PRO A 7 -9.97 6.93 12.84
N GLN A 8 -10.32 6.67 11.58
CA GLN A 8 -11.66 6.22 11.21
C GLN A 8 -11.61 4.78 10.72
N LEU A 9 -12.61 3.99 11.11
CA LEU A 9 -12.86 2.65 10.59
C LEU A 9 -14.08 2.70 9.67
N PHE A 10 -13.85 2.42 8.39
CA PHE A 10 -14.89 2.31 7.38
C PHE A 10 -15.11 0.85 7.02
N ARG A 11 -16.36 0.48 6.80
CA ARG A 11 -16.74 -0.81 6.22
C ARG A 11 -17.52 -0.55 4.95
N LEU A 12 -17.03 -1.07 3.84
CA LEU A 12 -17.69 -0.96 2.54
C LEU A 12 -18.37 -2.29 2.24
N GLU A 13 -19.69 -2.31 2.36
CA GLU A 13 -20.53 -3.46 2.00
C GLU A 13 -21.18 -3.21 0.65
N ASP A 14 -21.05 -4.16 -0.27
CA ASP A 14 -21.77 -4.18 -1.54
C ASP A 14 -22.11 -5.62 -1.91
N VAL A 15 -23.21 -5.81 -2.58
CA VAL A 15 -23.70 -7.11 -3.08
C VAL A 15 -22.77 -7.66 -4.17
N THR A 16 -22.04 -6.77 -4.86
CA THR A 16 -21.12 -7.14 -5.93
C THR A 16 -19.68 -6.76 -5.58
N ALA A 17 -18.72 -7.63 -5.88
CA ALA A 17 -17.29 -7.35 -5.73
C ALA A 17 -16.80 -6.20 -6.65
N ALA A 18 -17.63 -5.80 -7.63
CA ALA A 18 -17.31 -4.73 -8.58
C ALA A 18 -17.47 -3.36 -7.91
N GLY A 19 -16.42 -2.54 -7.95
CA GLY A 19 -16.46 -1.16 -7.48
C GLY A 19 -15.94 -0.90 -6.07
N LYS A 20 -15.82 -1.91 -5.20
CA LYS A 20 -15.29 -1.73 -3.84
C LYS A 20 -13.87 -1.15 -3.80
N PRO A 21 -12.90 -1.68 -4.57
CA PRO A 21 -11.54 -1.12 -4.58
C PRO A 21 -11.49 0.32 -5.09
N GLU A 22 -12.34 0.67 -6.06
CA GLU A 22 -12.44 2.03 -6.59
C GLU A 22 -13.03 2.98 -5.53
N ALA A 23 -14.11 2.58 -4.86
CA ALA A 23 -14.72 3.33 -3.77
C ALA A 23 -13.74 3.53 -2.61
N ALA A 24 -12.99 2.48 -2.24
CA ALA A 24 -11.95 2.55 -1.23
C ALA A 24 -10.80 3.49 -1.63
N SER A 25 -10.41 3.49 -2.91
CA SER A 25 -9.38 4.39 -3.44
C SER A 25 -9.86 5.85 -3.39
N MET A 26 -11.12 6.13 -3.74
CA MET A 26 -11.71 7.46 -3.64
C MET A 26 -11.79 7.95 -2.19
N LEU A 27 -12.16 7.07 -1.26
CA LEU A 27 -12.19 7.41 0.16
C LEU A 27 -10.78 7.68 0.69
N THR A 28 -9.81 6.86 0.30
CA THR A 28 -8.39 7.07 0.61
C THR A 28 -7.92 8.43 0.10
N GLN A 29 -8.24 8.78 -1.14
CA GLN A 29 -7.89 10.09 -1.71
C GLN A 29 -8.45 11.24 -0.87
N ARG A 30 -9.70 11.16 -0.43
CA ARG A 30 -10.30 12.16 0.47
C ARG A 30 -9.56 12.28 1.79
N LEU A 31 -9.17 11.15 2.41
CA LEU A 31 -8.38 11.14 3.64
C LEU A 31 -7.00 11.77 3.43
N MET A 32 -6.36 11.50 2.29
CA MET A 32 -5.07 12.11 1.93
C MET A 32 -5.22 13.63 1.68
N GLN A 33 -6.26 14.07 0.96
CA GLN A 33 -6.53 15.50 0.73
C GLN A 33 -6.83 16.24 2.04
N ALA A 34 -7.45 15.59 3.01
CA ALA A 34 -7.68 16.12 4.35
C ALA A 34 -6.43 16.10 5.25
N GLY A 35 -5.27 15.65 4.73
CA GLY A 35 -4.02 15.56 5.50
C GLY A 35 -3.99 14.42 6.52
N ARG A 36 -4.93 13.47 6.45
CA ARG A 36 -5.08 12.36 7.41
C ARG A 36 -4.33 11.10 7.02
N ALA A 37 -3.81 11.05 5.81
CA ALA A 37 -2.96 9.96 5.32
C ALA A 37 -1.97 10.48 4.29
N GLN A 38 -0.83 9.79 4.17
CA GLN A 38 0.21 10.08 3.19
C GLN A 38 0.33 8.99 2.12
N GLY A 39 -0.41 7.90 2.29
CA GLY A 39 -0.39 6.78 1.38
C GLY A 39 -1.41 5.71 1.76
N LEU A 40 -1.27 4.54 1.17
CA LEU A 40 -2.17 3.41 1.43
C LEU A 40 -1.43 2.06 1.39
N TYR A 41 -2.03 1.07 2.04
CA TYR A 41 -1.63 -0.32 1.92
C TYR A 41 -2.84 -1.21 1.69
N PHE A 42 -2.88 -1.92 0.56
CA PHE A 42 -3.87 -2.96 0.27
C PHE A 42 -3.39 -4.30 0.83
N ALA A 43 -4.07 -4.79 1.85
CA ALA A 43 -3.87 -6.10 2.45
C ALA A 43 -4.88 -7.10 1.89
N LEU A 44 -4.40 -8.07 1.12
CA LEU A 44 -5.21 -9.05 0.39
C LEU A 44 -4.97 -10.47 0.93
N PRO A 45 -5.92 -11.41 0.73
CA PRO A 45 -5.82 -12.74 1.29
C PRO A 45 -4.74 -13.61 0.63
N SER A 46 -4.40 -13.35 -0.63
CA SER A 46 -3.49 -14.20 -1.39
C SER A 46 -2.50 -13.41 -2.27
N MET A 47 -1.45 -14.09 -2.71
CA MET A 47 -0.51 -13.53 -3.69
C MET A 47 -1.17 -13.29 -5.04
N ALA A 48 -2.11 -14.15 -5.46
CA ALA A 48 -2.79 -14.01 -6.74
C ALA A 48 -3.66 -12.74 -6.76
N THR A 49 -4.44 -12.50 -5.70
CA THR A 49 -5.25 -11.29 -5.56
C THR A 49 -4.37 -10.05 -5.41
N SER A 50 -3.23 -10.15 -4.72
CA SER A 50 -2.26 -9.06 -4.62
C SER A 50 -1.68 -8.67 -5.98
N ASN A 51 -1.33 -9.64 -6.83
CA ASN A 51 -0.84 -9.37 -8.17
C ASN A 51 -1.90 -8.68 -9.05
N GLN A 52 -3.14 -9.15 -8.99
CA GLN A 52 -4.24 -8.54 -9.72
C GLN A 52 -4.51 -7.10 -9.26
N MET A 53 -4.54 -6.87 -7.95
CA MET A 53 -4.75 -5.55 -7.37
C MET A 53 -3.58 -4.61 -7.68
N TYR A 54 -2.35 -5.09 -7.67
CA TYR A 54 -1.17 -4.31 -8.02
C TYR A 54 -1.28 -3.70 -9.43
N ARG A 55 -1.75 -4.49 -10.41
CA ARG A 55 -1.98 -4.00 -11.78
C ARG A 55 -3.06 -2.92 -11.81
N ARG A 56 -4.20 -3.17 -11.15
CA ARG A 56 -5.31 -2.19 -11.08
C ARG A 56 -4.90 -0.89 -10.40
N VAL A 57 -4.19 -0.99 -9.29
CA VAL A 57 -3.68 0.19 -8.57
C VAL A 57 -2.65 0.91 -9.41
N GLY A 58 -1.77 0.18 -10.13
CA GLY A 58 -0.75 0.73 -11.01
C GLY A 58 -1.29 1.67 -12.09
N GLU A 59 -2.53 1.45 -12.55
CA GLU A 59 -3.18 2.30 -13.56
C GLU A 59 -3.69 3.64 -12.99
N VAL A 60 -3.91 3.71 -11.68
CA VAL A 60 -4.62 4.85 -11.09
C VAL A 60 -3.91 5.52 -9.92
N TYR A 61 -2.88 4.90 -9.32
CA TYR A 61 -2.28 5.35 -8.06
C TYR A 61 -1.69 6.76 -8.14
N GLN A 62 -1.18 7.18 -9.30
CA GLN A 62 -0.65 8.52 -9.50
C GLN A 62 -1.72 9.60 -9.29
N ARG A 63 -2.99 9.28 -9.58
CA ARG A 63 -4.11 10.20 -9.40
C ARG A 63 -4.45 10.46 -7.93
N LEU A 64 -3.91 9.66 -7.00
CA LEU A 64 -4.08 9.87 -5.56
C LEU A 64 -3.20 11.03 -5.06
N TYR A 65 -2.21 11.42 -5.82
CA TYR A 65 -1.20 12.42 -5.45
C TYR A 65 -1.33 13.69 -6.31
N ARG A 66 -0.64 14.72 -5.89
CA ARG A 66 -0.58 15.98 -6.65
C ARG A 66 0.17 15.76 -7.95
N GLU A 67 -0.21 16.51 -8.97
CA GLU A 67 0.47 16.53 -10.26
C GLU A 67 1.96 16.87 -10.06
N GLY A 68 2.85 16.12 -10.71
CA GLY A 68 4.31 16.24 -10.52
C GLY A 68 4.90 15.45 -9.34
N SER A 69 4.08 14.80 -8.50
CA SER A 69 4.57 13.85 -7.51
C SER A 69 4.92 12.52 -8.16
N ASN A 70 6.00 11.89 -7.68
CA ASN A 70 6.41 10.55 -8.11
C ASN A 70 6.26 9.54 -6.96
N PRO A 71 5.02 9.17 -6.58
CA PRO A 71 4.81 8.25 -5.47
C PRO A 71 5.32 6.85 -5.82
N SER A 72 5.92 6.18 -4.84
CA SER A 72 6.38 4.80 -4.97
C SER A 72 5.20 3.82 -4.89
N LEU A 73 5.15 2.86 -5.81
CA LEU A 73 4.22 1.73 -5.80
C LEU A 73 4.99 0.42 -5.65
N VAL A 74 4.71 -0.35 -4.62
CA VAL A 74 5.43 -1.59 -4.34
C VAL A 74 4.49 -2.75 -4.05
N LEU A 75 4.83 -3.91 -4.61
CA LEU A 75 4.18 -5.20 -4.33
C LEU A 75 4.88 -5.92 -3.18
N SER A 76 4.15 -6.24 -2.12
CA SER A 76 4.66 -6.85 -0.90
C SER A 76 4.08 -8.24 -0.65
N HIS A 77 4.72 -9.28 -1.20
CA HIS A 77 4.43 -10.68 -0.85
C HIS A 77 5.64 -11.60 -1.07
N GLY A 78 5.51 -12.87 -0.66
CA GLY A 78 6.64 -13.82 -0.67
C GLY A 78 7.26 -14.12 -2.03
N ALA A 79 6.46 -14.07 -3.10
CA ALA A 79 6.86 -14.45 -4.46
C ALA A 79 6.95 -13.27 -5.44
N ARG A 80 7.02 -12.03 -4.96
CA ARG A 80 7.04 -10.84 -5.84
C ARG A 80 8.15 -10.85 -6.90
N GLN A 81 9.29 -11.50 -6.61
CA GLN A 81 10.40 -11.61 -7.58
C GLN A 81 10.04 -12.42 -8.81
N LEU A 82 8.98 -13.22 -8.74
CA LEU A 82 8.47 -14.01 -9.86
C LEU A 82 7.50 -13.22 -10.75
N VAL A 83 7.06 -12.05 -10.28
CA VAL A 83 6.12 -11.21 -11.05
C VAL A 83 6.91 -10.41 -12.06
N LYS A 84 6.73 -10.75 -13.35
CA LYS A 84 7.45 -10.14 -14.46
C LYS A 84 7.20 -8.64 -14.55
N GLU A 85 5.95 -8.22 -14.39
CA GLU A 85 5.52 -6.83 -14.43
C GLU A 85 6.18 -5.98 -13.32
N PHE A 86 6.41 -6.58 -12.16
CA PHE A 86 7.12 -5.90 -11.08
C PHE A 86 8.58 -5.63 -11.46
N LYS A 87 9.25 -6.61 -12.08
CA LYS A 87 10.62 -6.44 -12.59
C LYS A 87 10.68 -5.39 -13.71
N GLU A 88 9.71 -5.43 -14.62
CA GLU A 88 9.64 -4.47 -15.73
C GLU A 88 9.38 -3.05 -15.23
N SER A 89 8.53 -2.84 -14.21
CA SER A 89 8.31 -1.52 -13.63
C SER A 89 9.56 -0.94 -12.96
N VAL A 90 10.40 -1.78 -12.37
CA VAL A 90 11.69 -1.38 -11.81
C VAL A 90 12.69 -1.04 -12.91
N LEU A 91 12.73 -1.82 -14.00
CA LEU A 91 13.66 -1.67 -15.11
C LEU A 91 13.29 -0.52 -16.06
N GLN A 92 12.00 -0.26 -16.30
CA GLN A 92 11.55 0.87 -17.13
C GLN A 92 11.90 2.24 -16.54
N SER A 93 12.22 2.27 -15.26
CA SER A 93 12.78 3.46 -14.60
C SER A 93 14.26 3.68 -14.95
N GLU A 94 14.94 2.69 -15.54
CA GLU A 94 16.37 2.76 -15.90
C GLU A 94 16.63 3.07 -17.38
N ASP A 95 15.66 2.82 -18.29
CA ASP A 95 15.83 2.94 -19.74
C ASP A 95 14.96 4.06 -20.36
N GLN A 96 15.35 5.30 -20.18
CA GLN A 96 15.11 6.34 -21.17
C GLN A 96 16.44 6.91 -21.67
N PRO A 97 16.89 6.54 -22.90
CA PRO A 97 17.98 7.23 -23.54
C PRO A 97 17.44 8.56 -24.09
N GLY A 98 17.47 9.59 -23.28
CA GLY A 98 17.09 10.95 -23.62
C GLY A 98 18.25 11.88 -23.35
N ASP A 99 18.70 12.49 -24.45
CA ASP A 99 19.58 13.63 -24.61
C ASP A 99 20.18 14.27 -23.35
N ARG A 100 21.52 14.24 -23.28
CA ARG A 100 22.33 14.75 -22.18
C ARG A 100 22.29 16.29 -22.16
N SER A 101 21.28 16.86 -21.53
CA SER A 101 21.36 18.19 -20.98
C SER A 101 21.27 18.09 -19.46
N TYR A 102 22.22 18.67 -18.77
CA TYR A 102 22.36 18.69 -17.32
C TYR A 102 21.10 19.25 -16.64
N GLN A 103 20.18 18.36 -16.25
CA GLN A 103 19.21 18.63 -15.20
C GLN A 103 19.48 17.64 -14.06
N PRO A 104 19.42 18.04 -12.78
CA PRO A 104 19.61 17.12 -11.66
C PRO A 104 18.51 16.06 -11.74
N ASP A 105 18.94 14.84 -11.76
CA ASP A 105 18.27 13.59 -12.14
C ASP A 105 17.22 13.16 -11.12
N GLU A 106 16.09 13.88 -11.05
CA GLU A 106 14.97 13.49 -10.17
C GLU A 106 14.36 12.14 -10.59
N SER A 107 14.38 11.82 -11.87
CA SER A 107 13.88 10.54 -12.38
C SER A 107 14.77 9.36 -11.98
N SER A 108 16.08 9.52 -11.98
CA SER A 108 17.00 8.48 -11.55
C SER A 108 16.96 8.28 -10.03
N ALA A 109 16.77 9.33 -9.25
CA ALA A 109 16.63 9.24 -7.80
C ALA A 109 15.34 8.51 -7.40
N SER A 110 14.22 8.80 -8.07
CA SER A 110 12.94 8.08 -7.87
C SER A 110 13.03 6.63 -8.29
N ALA A 111 13.67 6.31 -9.41
CA ALA A 111 13.90 4.96 -9.89
C ALA A 111 14.78 4.16 -8.92
N GLN A 112 15.86 4.75 -8.44
CA GLN A 112 16.73 4.14 -7.44
C GLN A 112 16.01 3.93 -6.11
N CYS A 113 15.17 4.86 -5.67
CA CYS A 113 14.34 4.72 -4.49
C CYS A 113 13.36 3.56 -4.63
N ASN A 114 12.66 3.45 -5.76
CA ASN A 114 11.75 2.35 -6.03
C ASN A 114 12.48 0.99 -6.08
N ALA A 115 13.63 0.92 -6.73
CA ALA A 115 14.48 -0.28 -6.75
C ALA A 115 14.95 -0.65 -5.34
N TRP A 116 15.37 0.33 -4.54
CA TRP A 116 15.78 0.12 -3.15
C TRP A 116 14.63 -0.36 -2.26
N LEU A 117 13.43 0.19 -2.41
CA LEU A 117 12.23 -0.26 -1.70
C LEU A 117 11.83 -1.67 -2.14
N ALA A 118 11.96 -1.97 -3.43
CA ALA A 118 11.63 -3.25 -4.02
C ALA A 118 12.59 -4.37 -3.61
N ASP A 119 13.85 -4.08 -3.38
CA ASP A 119 14.91 -5.07 -3.10
C ASP A 119 14.67 -5.86 -1.81
N ASN A 120 13.93 -5.31 -0.85
CA ASN A 120 13.72 -5.97 0.42
C ASN A 120 12.25 -5.94 0.86
N ARG A 121 11.66 -7.13 1.16
CA ARG A 121 10.28 -7.28 1.66
C ARG A 121 9.97 -6.40 2.88
N LYS A 122 10.97 -6.10 3.69
CA LYS A 122 10.84 -5.27 4.89
C LYS A 122 10.65 -3.80 4.55
N LYS A 123 11.30 -3.35 3.48
CA LYS A 123 11.25 -1.97 3.00
C LYS A 123 9.99 -1.69 2.17
N ALA A 124 9.38 -2.73 1.60
CA ALA A 124 8.19 -2.58 0.76
C ALA A 124 7.02 -1.87 1.46
N LEU A 125 6.91 -2.01 2.78
CA LEU A 125 5.90 -1.29 3.57
C LEU A 125 6.20 0.19 3.73
N LEU A 126 7.41 0.66 3.43
CA LEU A 126 7.78 2.08 3.47
C LEU A 126 7.31 2.85 2.22
N ALA A 127 7.04 2.16 1.10
CA ALA A 127 6.51 2.80 -0.11
C ALA A 127 5.20 3.52 0.18
N GLU A 128 4.93 4.66 -0.47
CA GLU A 128 3.69 5.43 -0.28
C GLU A 128 2.46 4.58 -0.63
N VAL A 129 2.55 3.80 -1.69
CA VAL A 129 1.49 2.87 -2.11
C VAL A 129 2.02 1.45 -2.03
N GLY A 130 1.44 0.65 -1.15
CA GLY A 130 1.75 -0.77 -0.98
C GLY A 130 0.57 -1.64 -1.38
N VAL A 131 0.84 -2.73 -2.08
CA VAL A 131 -0.12 -3.81 -2.33
C VAL A 131 0.53 -5.11 -1.91
N GLY A 132 -0.15 -5.92 -1.11
CA GLY A 132 0.44 -7.17 -0.67
C GLY A 132 -0.52 -8.06 0.11
N THR A 133 0.01 -9.17 0.61
CA THR A 133 -0.79 -10.07 1.43
C THR A 133 -0.96 -9.53 2.85
N LEU A 134 -2.09 -9.88 3.47
CA LEU A 134 -2.36 -9.52 4.87
C LEU A 134 -1.25 -10.02 5.81
N ASP A 135 -0.67 -11.19 5.55
CA ASP A 135 0.44 -11.73 6.34
C ASP A 135 1.61 -10.75 6.49
N GLN A 136 1.92 -9.99 5.42
CA GLN A 136 3.01 -9.01 5.47
C GLN A 136 2.67 -7.83 6.39
N ALA A 137 1.41 -7.44 6.48
CA ALA A 137 0.95 -6.43 7.43
C ALA A 137 0.89 -6.98 8.86
N LEU A 138 0.41 -8.22 9.06
CA LEU A 138 0.34 -8.88 10.37
C LEU A 138 1.72 -9.04 11.03
N LEU A 139 2.79 -9.18 10.25
CA LEU A 139 4.15 -9.19 10.78
C LEU A 139 4.54 -7.88 11.49
N ALA A 140 3.75 -6.81 11.37
CA ALA A 140 3.96 -5.58 12.13
C ALA A 140 3.53 -5.71 13.60
N VAL A 141 2.67 -6.66 13.94
CA VAL A 141 2.15 -6.88 15.30
C VAL A 141 2.53 -8.24 15.89
N LEU A 142 3.21 -9.07 15.12
CA LEU A 142 3.77 -10.33 15.59
C LEU A 142 5.22 -10.14 16.05
N PRO A 143 5.73 -10.97 17.00
CA PRO A 143 7.12 -10.95 17.42
C PRO A 143 8.03 -11.46 16.29
N ALA A 144 8.25 -10.63 15.27
CA ALA A 144 9.02 -10.94 14.08
C ALA A 144 10.20 -9.99 13.92
N ARG A 145 11.24 -10.44 13.21
CA ARG A 145 12.35 -9.55 12.84
C ARG A 145 11.82 -8.32 12.09
N HIS A 146 12.31 -7.15 12.46
CA HIS A 146 11.93 -5.86 11.85
C HIS A 146 10.45 -5.47 12.02
N GLN A 147 9.80 -5.93 13.09
CA GLN A 147 8.45 -5.54 13.45
C GLN A 147 8.28 -4.02 13.48
N SER A 148 9.18 -3.31 14.15
CA SER A 148 9.13 -1.84 14.27
C SER A 148 9.19 -1.14 12.91
N LEU A 149 10.05 -1.63 11.98
CA LEU A 149 10.14 -1.07 10.63
C LEU A 149 8.83 -1.24 9.85
N ARG A 150 8.17 -2.40 10.01
CA ARG A 150 6.88 -2.66 9.38
C ARG A 150 5.77 -1.78 9.95
N LEU A 151 5.76 -1.61 11.26
CA LEU A 151 4.81 -0.76 11.95
C LEU A 151 4.97 0.71 11.52
N ILE A 152 6.20 1.22 11.46
CA ILE A 152 6.52 2.55 10.92
C ILE A 152 6.09 2.65 9.45
N GLY A 153 6.33 1.61 8.66
CA GLY A 153 5.94 1.59 7.24
C GLY A 153 4.43 1.66 7.02
N LEU A 154 3.61 1.18 7.95
CA LEU A 154 2.16 1.31 7.91
C LEU A 154 1.66 2.64 8.51
N SER A 155 2.46 3.29 9.37
CA SER A 155 2.10 4.57 9.98
C SER A 155 1.85 5.64 8.91
N GLY A 156 0.84 6.46 9.13
CA GLY A 156 0.44 7.51 8.18
C GLY A 156 -0.22 7.03 6.88
N LYS A 157 -0.56 5.74 6.78
CA LYS A 157 -1.28 5.18 5.63
C LYS A 157 -2.71 4.81 5.98
N VAL A 158 -3.56 4.75 4.95
CA VAL A 158 -4.84 4.04 5.04
C VAL A 158 -4.59 2.55 4.84
N LEU A 159 -5.01 1.74 5.79
CA LEU A 159 -4.97 0.28 5.69
C LEU A 159 -6.28 -0.21 5.08
N LEU A 160 -6.20 -0.77 3.87
CA LEU A 160 -7.34 -1.41 3.21
C LEU A 160 -7.21 -2.92 3.39
N VAL A 161 -8.24 -3.55 3.94
CA VAL A 161 -8.26 -5.01 4.16
C VAL A 161 -9.40 -5.60 3.35
N ASP A 162 -9.06 -6.46 2.40
CA ASP A 162 -10.03 -7.10 1.52
C ASP A 162 -10.39 -8.50 2.03
N GLU A 163 -11.63 -8.93 1.70
CA GLU A 163 -12.12 -10.28 1.99
C GLU A 163 -12.04 -10.67 3.48
N VAL A 164 -12.38 -9.75 4.38
CA VAL A 164 -12.27 -9.97 5.84
C VAL A 164 -13.02 -11.22 6.31
N HIS A 165 -14.10 -11.58 5.60
CA HIS A 165 -14.91 -12.76 5.89
C HIS A 165 -14.21 -14.11 5.56
N ALA A 166 -13.12 -14.08 4.80
CA ALA A 166 -12.36 -15.27 4.42
C ALA A 166 -11.34 -15.70 5.50
N TYR A 167 -11.17 -14.94 6.57
CA TYR A 167 -10.18 -15.21 7.61
C TYR A 167 -10.76 -16.09 8.73
N ASP A 168 -9.97 -17.02 9.21
CA ASP A 168 -10.30 -17.83 10.38
C ASP A 168 -10.20 -17.04 11.69
N ASP A 169 -10.64 -17.63 12.80
CA ASP A 169 -10.65 -16.97 14.12
C ASP A 169 -9.26 -16.54 14.58
N TYR A 170 -8.22 -17.30 14.24
CA TYR A 170 -6.85 -16.94 14.59
C TYR A 170 -6.39 -15.70 13.82
N MET A 171 -6.59 -15.68 12.51
CA MET A 171 -6.29 -14.54 11.66
C MET A 171 -7.09 -13.30 12.06
N MET A 172 -8.36 -13.47 12.42
CA MET A 172 -9.21 -12.40 12.94
C MET A 172 -8.66 -11.80 14.24
N SER A 173 -8.17 -12.62 15.16
CA SER A 173 -7.53 -12.15 16.39
C SER A 173 -6.27 -11.33 16.11
N LEU A 174 -5.45 -11.76 15.15
CA LEU A 174 -4.27 -11.02 14.72
C LEU A 174 -4.64 -9.72 13.99
N LEU A 175 -5.66 -9.76 13.14
CA LEU A 175 -6.16 -8.59 12.45
C LEU A 175 -6.64 -7.54 13.46
N GLN A 176 -7.39 -7.91 14.49
CA GLN A 176 -7.81 -6.98 15.53
C GLN A 176 -6.62 -6.28 16.20
N LYS A 177 -5.55 -7.02 16.52
CA LYS A 177 -4.32 -6.43 17.08
C LYS A 177 -3.67 -5.45 16.10
N LEU A 178 -3.63 -5.79 14.81
CA LEU A 178 -3.11 -4.90 13.77
C LEU A 178 -3.95 -3.62 13.66
N LEU A 179 -5.28 -3.73 13.63
CA LEU A 179 -6.19 -2.59 13.56
C LEU A 179 -6.03 -1.66 14.77
N MET A 180 -5.94 -2.21 15.99
CA MET A 180 -5.72 -1.44 17.21
C MET A 180 -4.37 -0.72 17.18
N ALA A 181 -3.29 -1.42 16.80
CA ALA A 181 -1.96 -0.82 16.70
C ALA A 181 -1.92 0.27 15.63
N HIS A 182 -2.56 0.06 14.47
CA HIS A 182 -2.63 1.02 13.38
C HIS A 182 -3.42 2.27 13.78
N ALA A 183 -4.59 2.10 14.40
CA ALA A 183 -5.40 3.20 14.92
C ALA A 183 -4.67 3.99 16.00
N SER A 184 -3.93 3.34 16.90
CA SER A 184 -3.13 4.03 17.93
C SER A 184 -2.03 4.93 17.36
N GLN A 185 -1.63 4.68 16.11
CA GLN A 185 -0.68 5.50 15.34
C GLN A 185 -1.37 6.56 14.46
N GLY A 186 -2.67 6.75 14.61
CA GLY A 186 -3.45 7.72 13.81
C GLY A 186 -3.86 7.22 12.44
N GLY A 187 -3.66 5.94 12.11
CA GLY A 187 -4.01 5.35 10.82
C GLY A 187 -5.50 5.01 10.72
N SER A 188 -6.12 5.35 9.59
CA SER A 188 -7.50 4.95 9.27
C SER A 188 -7.54 3.61 8.54
N VAL A 189 -8.66 2.91 8.64
CA VAL A 189 -8.86 1.57 8.10
C VAL A 189 -10.11 1.52 7.22
N ILE A 190 -10.02 0.81 6.11
CA ILE A 190 -11.16 0.49 5.23
C ILE A 190 -11.23 -1.03 5.09
N LEU A 191 -12.35 -1.62 5.50
CA LEU A 191 -12.66 -3.04 5.34
C LEU A 191 -13.56 -3.22 4.12
N LEU A 192 -13.23 -4.19 3.24
CA LEU A 192 -13.95 -4.50 2.00
C LEU A 192 -14.60 -5.88 2.08
#